data_f524b21bda13532800f624d42d2253ea
#
_entry.id   f524b21bda13532800f624d42d2253ea
#
_cell.length_a   1.000
_cell.length_b   1.000
_cell.length_c   1.000
_cell.angle_alpha   90.00
_cell.angle_beta   90.00
_cell.angle_gamma   90.00
#
_symmetry.space_group_name_H-M   'P 1'
#
loop_
_entity.id
_entity.type
_entity.pdbx_description
1 polymer ?
#
loop_
_entity_poly.entity_id
_entity_poly.type
_entity_poly.pdbx_seq_one_letter_code
_entity_poly.pdbx_strand_id
1 'polypeptide(L)'
;MTKILSAAAVLVALVMAGAPSARANPQPTLGRAWAPSVKGYGTVRPARVFNGGDPTGDIWDITWSSWGGEQATGTGTSYWEPPDAGVAASVKEPATIVAYNLGNCNGQLMYQAAKWYFPGKGEAFDPAGHYNICTGDYVNGN
;
A
#
# COMPACT_ATOMS: atom_id res chain seq x y z
N MET A 1 25.42 52.98 61.17
CA MET A 1 24.39 53.04 60.09
C MET A 1 24.71 52.02 59.04
N THR A 2 24.12 50.84 59.11
CA THR A 2 24.42 49.72 58.20
C THR A 2 23.27 49.59 57.23
N LYS A 3 23.53 49.83 55.95
CA LYS A 3 22.51 49.67 54.89
C LYS A 3 22.55 48.23 54.39
N ILE A 4 21.47 47.52 54.57
CA ILE A 4 21.23 46.18 54.05
C ILE A 4 20.68 46.33 52.65
N LEU A 5 21.40 45.86 51.61
CA LEU A 5 20.89 45.74 50.26
C LEU A 5 20.25 44.37 50.13
N SER A 6 18.92 44.35 49.90
CA SER A 6 18.17 43.15 49.53
C SER A 6 18.30 42.94 48.01
N ALA A 7 18.97 41.86 47.61
CA ALA A 7 18.97 41.41 46.22
C ALA A 7 17.74 40.53 45.98
N ALA A 8 16.83 41.02 45.14
CA ALA A 8 15.67 40.22 44.66
C ALA A 8 16.14 39.32 43.51
N ALA A 9 16.12 38.04 43.72
CA ALA A 9 16.36 37.04 42.67
C ALA A 9 15.07 36.85 41.84
N VAL A 10 15.10 37.23 40.59
CA VAL A 10 14.01 36.99 39.64
C VAL A 10 14.23 35.57 39.05
N LEU A 11 13.39 34.61 39.44
CA LEU A 11 13.31 33.29 38.79
C LEU A 11 12.56 33.42 37.47
N VAL A 12 13.25 33.33 36.35
CA VAL A 12 12.64 33.18 35.02
C VAL A 12 12.31 31.71 34.82
N ALA A 13 11.02 31.35 34.94
CA ALA A 13 10.53 30.04 34.61
C ALA A 13 10.46 29.90 33.08
N LEU A 14 11.38 29.08 32.49
CA LEU A 14 11.34 28.71 31.08
C LEU A 14 10.20 27.70 30.87
N VAL A 15 9.05 28.16 30.36
CA VAL A 15 7.99 27.27 29.90
C VAL A 15 8.40 26.66 28.58
N MET A 16 8.87 25.43 28.61
CA MET A 16 9.06 24.61 27.41
C MET A 16 7.69 24.23 26.85
N ALA A 17 7.19 25.02 25.90
CA ALA A 17 6.04 24.64 25.12
C ALA A 17 6.48 23.47 24.23
N GLY A 18 6.08 22.24 24.60
CA GLY A 18 6.25 21.07 23.77
C GLY A 18 5.47 21.27 22.47
N ALA A 19 6.15 21.27 21.31
CA ALA A 19 5.49 21.31 20.02
C ALA A 19 4.60 20.05 19.90
N PRO A 20 3.34 20.19 19.41
CA PRO A 20 2.49 19.05 19.19
C PRO A 20 3.18 18.12 18.17
N SER A 21 3.42 16.87 18.55
CA SER A 21 3.92 15.85 17.63
C SER A 21 2.92 15.69 16.48
N ALA A 22 3.32 16.03 15.25
CA ALA A 22 2.50 15.78 14.08
C ALA A 22 2.23 14.26 14.01
N ARG A 23 0.97 13.85 14.16
CA ARG A 23 0.57 12.46 13.95
C ARG A 23 0.76 12.17 12.47
N ALA A 24 1.58 11.14 12.14
CA ALA A 24 1.69 10.64 10.78
C ALA A 24 0.29 10.21 10.30
N ASN A 25 -0.11 10.64 9.10
CA ASN A 25 -1.35 10.18 8.49
C ASN A 25 -1.31 8.65 8.36
N PRO A 26 -2.43 7.95 8.68
CA PRO A 26 -2.47 6.51 8.54
C PRO A 26 -2.17 6.12 7.08
N GLN A 27 -1.22 5.20 6.90
CA GLN A 27 -0.90 4.66 5.58
C GLN A 27 -2.03 3.70 5.15
N PRO A 28 -2.48 3.76 3.89
CA PRO A 28 -3.47 2.80 3.40
C PRO A 28 -2.89 1.39 3.37
N THR A 29 -3.73 0.39 3.60
CA THR A 29 -3.42 -1.01 3.34
C THR A 29 -3.77 -1.39 1.90
N LEU A 30 -3.20 -2.48 1.39
CA LEU A 30 -3.65 -3.13 0.16
C LEU A 30 -4.89 -3.96 0.49
N GLY A 31 -6.08 -3.42 0.31
CA GLY A 31 -7.32 -4.11 0.63
C GLY A 31 -7.34 -4.70 2.04
N ARG A 32 -7.96 -5.86 2.16
CA ARG A 32 -7.98 -6.71 3.37
C ARG A 32 -7.79 -8.17 3.01
N ALA A 33 -7.25 -8.97 3.92
CA ALA A 33 -7.19 -10.41 3.76
C ALA A 33 -8.60 -11.01 3.89
N TRP A 34 -8.96 -11.88 2.94
CA TRP A 34 -10.27 -12.59 2.93
C TRP A 34 -10.15 -14.09 3.21
N ALA A 35 -8.92 -14.63 3.21
CA ALA A 35 -8.64 -16.02 3.50
C ALA A 35 -7.23 -16.19 4.08
N PRO A 36 -6.96 -17.26 4.84
CA PRO A 36 -5.61 -17.51 5.40
C PRO A 36 -4.53 -17.76 4.34
N SER A 37 -4.93 -18.23 3.15
CA SER A 37 -4.01 -18.56 2.05
C SER A 37 -3.50 -17.33 1.29
N VAL A 38 -4.22 -16.20 1.33
CA VAL A 38 -3.80 -14.98 0.63
C VAL A 38 -2.61 -14.33 1.33
N LYS A 39 -1.78 -13.61 0.57
CA LYS A 39 -0.62 -12.87 1.09
C LYS A 39 -0.65 -11.41 0.66
N GLY A 40 -0.13 -10.54 1.52
CA GLY A 40 0.05 -9.11 1.24
C GLY A 40 -1.19 -8.26 1.48
N TYR A 41 -2.38 -8.81 1.37
CA TYR A 41 -3.62 -8.09 1.62
C TYR A 41 -3.78 -7.72 3.09
N GLY A 42 -4.29 -6.52 3.35
CA GLY A 42 -4.40 -5.96 4.69
C GLY A 42 -3.10 -5.36 5.23
N THR A 43 -2.04 -5.28 4.44
CA THR A 43 -0.74 -4.73 4.85
C THR A 43 -0.34 -3.50 4.04
N VAL A 44 0.63 -2.75 4.56
CA VAL A 44 1.20 -1.55 3.92
C VAL A 44 2.44 -1.99 3.13
N ARG A 45 2.55 -1.61 1.85
CA ARG A 45 3.70 -1.93 0.97
C ARG A 45 4.13 -3.40 1.01
N PRO A 46 3.22 -4.34 0.74
CA PRO A 46 3.59 -5.75 0.80
C PRO A 46 4.70 -6.10 -0.19
N ALA A 47 5.68 -6.89 0.24
CA ALA A 47 6.72 -7.41 -0.65
C ALA A 47 6.23 -8.56 -1.55
N ARG A 48 5.08 -9.13 -1.24
CA ARG A 48 4.42 -10.19 -2.01
C ARG A 48 2.92 -10.03 -1.94
N VAL A 49 2.25 -10.27 -3.05
CA VAL A 49 0.78 -10.36 -3.13
C VAL A 49 0.44 -11.70 -3.77
N PHE A 50 -0.38 -12.49 -3.07
CA PHE A 50 -0.84 -13.79 -3.55
C PHE A 50 -2.34 -13.94 -3.31
N ASN A 51 -3.07 -14.27 -4.37
CA ASN A 51 -4.53 -14.38 -4.36
C ASN A 51 -5.06 -15.69 -3.77
N GLY A 52 -4.16 -16.62 -3.40
CA GLY A 52 -4.54 -17.91 -2.82
C GLY A 52 -4.95 -18.98 -3.85
N GLY A 53 -4.86 -18.69 -5.14
CA GLY A 53 -5.21 -19.58 -6.24
C GLY A 53 -3.99 -20.19 -6.94
N ASP A 54 -3.98 -20.13 -8.26
CA ASP A 54 -2.89 -20.64 -9.07
C ASP A 54 -1.66 -19.71 -9.08
N PRO A 55 -0.50 -20.18 -9.63
CA PRO A 55 0.74 -19.40 -9.62
C PRO A 55 0.68 -18.06 -10.35
N THR A 56 -0.23 -17.86 -11.31
CA THR A 56 -0.38 -16.58 -12.02
C THR A 56 -1.00 -15.50 -11.15
N GLY A 57 -1.66 -15.87 -10.06
CA GLY A 57 -2.16 -15.00 -9.02
C GLY A 57 -1.14 -14.62 -7.94
N ASP A 58 0.14 -14.70 -8.23
CA ASP A 58 1.26 -14.43 -7.31
C ASP A 58 2.23 -13.42 -7.91
N ILE A 59 2.56 -12.38 -7.18
CA ILE A 59 3.64 -11.44 -7.50
C ILE A 59 4.51 -11.26 -6.25
N TRP A 60 5.81 -11.40 -6.39
CA TRP A 60 6.78 -11.37 -5.29
C TRP A 60 7.96 -10.46 -5.58
N ASP A 61 8.79 -10.24 -4.57
CA ASP A 61 9.92 -9.31 -4.59
C ASP A 61 9.50 -7.89 -5.02
N ILE A 62 8.34 -7.43 -4.52
CA ILE A 62 7.80 -6.13 -4.88
C ILE A 62 8.60 -5.02 -4.22
N THR A 63 9.08 -4.09 -5.04
CA THR A 63 9.60 -2.79 -4.62
C THR A 63 8.61 -1.72 -5.02
N TRP A 64 8.04 -1.03 -4.03
CA TRP A 64 7.09 0.06 -4.27
C TRP A 64 7.83 1.37 -4.51
N SER A 65 7.58 1.99 -5.66
CA SER A 65 8.11 3.31 -6.02
C SER A 65 7.23 4.45 -5.50
N SER A 66 5.95 4.18 -5.22
CA SER A 66 5.01 5.13 -4.62
C SER A 66 4.05 4.42 -3.68
N TRP A 67 3.51 5.15 -2.68
CA TRP A 67 2.48 4.66 -1.76
C TRP A 67 1.81 5.82 -1.04
N GLY A 68 0.51 5.70 -0.77
CA GLY A 68 -0.26 6.68 0.00
C GLY A 68 -0.98 7.74 -0.83
N GLY A 69 -0.67 7.89 -2.12
CA GLY A 69 -1.43 8.71 -3.06
C GLY A 69 -2.66 7.98 -3.63
N GLU A 70 -3.32 8.56 -4.61
CA GLU A 70 -4.50 7.97 -5.27
C GLU A 70 -4.21 6.59 -5.86
N GLN A 71 -2.98 6.40 -6.33
CA GLN A 71 -2.44 5.14 -6.80
C GLN A 71 -1.08 4.89 -6.17
N ALA A 72 -0.72 3.62 -6.04
CA ALA A 72 0.62 3.19 -5.70
C ALA A 72 1.14 2.25 -6.78
N THR A 73 2.41 2.39 -7.13
CA THR A 73 3.05 1.59 -8.17
C THR A 73 4.28 0.89 -7.62
N GLY A 74 4.44 -0.36 -7.97
CA GLY A 74 5.60 -1.17 -7.63
C GLY A 74 6.00 -2.08 -8.78
N THR A 75 7.19 -2.67 -8.67
CA THR A 75 7.71 -3.67 -9.61
C THR A 75 8.10 -4.93 -8.85
N GLY A 76 7.85 -6.06 -9.43
CA GLY A 76 8.15 -7.37 -8.85
C GLY A 76 8.30 -8.42 -9.94
N THR A 77 8.19 -9.68 -9.55
CA THR A 77 8.21 -10.83 -10.46
C THR A 77 6.89 -11.58 -10.34
N SER A 78 6.34 -12.01 -11.46
CA SER A 78 5.14 -12.84 -11.52
C SER A 78 5.24 -13.85 -12.64
N TYR A 79 4.28 -14.75 -12.73
CA TYR A 79 4.16 -15.68 -13.84
C TYR A 79 3.27 -15.08 -14.93
N TRP A 80 3.84 -14.91 -16.11
CA TRP A 80 3.11 -14.53 -17.31
C TRP A 80 2.64 -15.78 -18.04
N GLU A 81 1.35 -15.89 -18.29
CA GLU A 81 0.76 -16.96 -19.07
C GLU A 81 0.66 -16.51 -20.52
N PRO A 82 1.33 -17.23 -21.46
CA PRO A 82 1.15 -16.94 -22.88
C PRO A 82 -0.32 -17.14 -23.31
N PRO A 83 -0.85 -16.31 -24.21
CA PRO A 83 -2.19 -16.49 -24.73
C PRO A 83 -2.43 -17.91 -25.24
N ASP A 84 -3.58 -18.50 -24.87
CA ASP A 84 -4.04 -19.82 -25.28
C ASP A 84 -3.15 -21.02 -24.90
N ALA A 85 -2.16 -20.81 -24.01
CA ALA A 85 -1.19 -21.85 -23.63
C ALA A 85 -1.46 -22.52 -22.28
N GLY A 86 -2.26 -21.89 -21.43
CA GLY A 86 -2.60 -22.38 -20.09
C GLY A 86 -1.50 -22.14 -19.05
N VAL A 87 -1.89 -22.25 -17.77
CA VAL A 87 -1.04 -21.95 -16.60
C VAL A 87 0.28 -22.76 -16.59
N ALA A 88 0.25 -24.01 -17.06
CA ALA A 88 1.44 -24.86 -17.09
C ALA A 88 2.56 -24.33 -18.01
N ALA A 89 2.24 -23.48 -18.98
CA ALA A 89 3.19 -22.83 -19.87
C ALA A 89 3.68 -21.47 -19.36
N SER A 90 3.26 -21.05 -18.17
CA SER A 90 3.63 -19.76 -17.59
C SER A 90 5.14 -19.65 -17.35
N VAL A 91 5.68 -18.47 -17.58
CA VAL A 91 7.08 -18.14 -17.37
C VAL A 91 7.21 -16.95 -16.40
N LYS A 92 8.30 -16.93 -15.64
CA LYS A 92 8.61 -15.82 -14.74
C LYS A 92 9.00 -14.58 -15.54
N GLU A 93 8.34 -13.47 -15.28
CA GLU A 93 8.57 -12.20 -15.96
C GLU A 93 8.54 -11.04 -14.95
N PRO A 94 9.27 -9.95 -15.23
CA PRO A 94 9.08 -8.70 -14.50
C PRO A 94 7.67 -8.18 -14.69
N ALA A 95 7.02 -7.81 -13.58
CA ALA A 95 5.66 -7.29 -13.57
C ALA A 95 5.60 -5.93 -12.86
N THR A 96 4.69 -5.10 -13.31
CA THR A 96 4.32 -3.85 -12.62
C THR A 96 2.98 -4.05 -11.94
N ILE A 97 2.94 -3.77 -10.64
CA ILE A 97 1.70 -3.77 -9.86
C ILE A 97 1.23 -2.34 -9.61
N VAL A 98 -0.07 -2.11 -9.77
CA VAL A 98 -0.73 -0.86 -9.44
C VAL A 98 -1.82 -1.17 -8.41
N ALA A 99 -1.74 -0.50 -7.26
CA ALA A 99 -2.82 -0.44 -6.27
C ALA A 99 -3.57 0.87 -6.48
N TYR A 100 -4.89 0.84 -6.55
CA TYR A 100 -5.72 1.98 -6.91
C TYR A 100 -7.09 1.94 -6.22
N ASN A 101 -7.97 2.91 -6.54
CA ASN A 101 -9.24 3.11 -5.85
C ASN A 101 -9.01 3.30 -4.34
N LEU A 102 -8.17 4.30 -3.98
CA LEU A 102 -7.94 4.69 -2.60
C LEU A 102 -9.25 5.18 -1.98
N GLY A 103 -9.61 4.61 -0.85
CA GLY A 103 -10.81 5.01 -0.13
C GLY A 103 -10.96 4.32 1.21
N ASN A 104 -12.00 4.72 1.93
CA ASN A 104 -12.34 4.16 3.22
C ASN A 104 -13.29 2.98 3.03
N CYS A 105 -12.94 1.84 3.60
CA CYS A 105 -13.79 0.67 3.61
C CYS A 105 -13.91 0.15 5.04
N ASN A 106 -15.13 0.19 5.60
CA ASN A 106 -15.41 -0.20 6.99
C ASN A 106 -14.50 0.51 8.03
N GLY A 107 -14.23 1.80 7.82
CA GLY A 107 -13.39 2.60 8.71
C GLY A 107 -11.88 2.47 8.47
N GLN A 108 -11.44 1.63 7.54
CA GLN A 108 -10.04 1.42 7.18
C GLN A 108 -9.72 2.09 5.84
N LEU A 109 -8.71 2.97 5.84
CA LEU A 109 -8.16 3.52 4.60
C LEU A 109 -7.38 2.43 3.85
N MET A 110 -7.74 2.19 2.60
CA MET A 110 -7.11 1.16 1.78
C MET A 110 -7.20 1.45 0.29
N TYR A 111 -6.33 0.82 -0.49
CA TYR A 111 -6.55 0.62 -1.91
C TYR A 111 -7.55 -0.52 -2.10
N GLN A 112 -8.64 -0.25 -2.80
CA GLN A 112 -9.72 -1.22 -2.98
C GLN A 112 -9.58 -2.05 -4.25
N ALA A 113 -8.52 -1.83 -5.01
CA ALA A 113 -8.17 -2.61 -6.19
C ALA A 113 -6.65 -2.73 -6.34
N ALA A 114 -6.19 -3.82 -6.91
CA ALA A 114 -4.83 -4.02 -7.36
C ALA A 114 -4.80 -4.89 -8.60
N LYS A 115 -3.96 -4.54 -9.56
CA LYS A 115 -3.69 -5.33 -10.77
C LYS A 115 -2.21 -5.27 -11.08
N TRP A 116 -1.67 -6.33 -11.67
CA TRP A 116 -0.33 -6.30 -12.25
C TRP A 116 -0.39 -6.71 -13.71
N TYR A 117 0.58 -6.26 -14.45
CA TYR A 117 0.72 -6.45 -15.87
C TYR A 117 2.20 -6.57 -16.24
N PHE A 118 2.48 -6.96 -17.47
CA PHE A 118 3.82 -7.31 -17.93
C PHE A 118 4.26 -6.36 -19.05
N PRO A 119 4.94 -5.25 -18.72
CA PRO A 119 5.38 -4.28 -19.72
C PRO A 119 6.29 -4.88 -20.80
N GLY A 120 7.13 -5.86 -20.42
CA GLY A 120 7.99 -6.58 -21.34
C GLY A 120 7.26 -7.45 -22.36
N LYS A 121 5.96 -7.67 -22.17
CA LYS A 121 5.07 -8.38 -23.09
C LYS A 121 4.14 -7.43 -23.88
N GLY A 122 4.36 -6.12 -23.78
CA GLY A 122 3.55 -5.11 -24.46
C GLY A 122 2.24 -4.79 -23.74
N GLU A 123 2.07 -5.23 -22.51
CA GLU A 123 0.90 -4.92 -21.70
C GLU A 123 1.01 -3.52 -21.05
N ALA A 124 -0.13 -2.89 -20.81
CA ALA A 124 -0.25 -1.62 -20.11
C ALA A 124 -1.27 -1.74 -18.98
N PHE A 125 -1.22 -0.81 -18.02
CA PHE A 125 -2.19 -0.74 -16.95
C PHE A 125 -3.58 -0.44 -17.51
N ASP A 126 -4.54 -1.29 -17.15
CA ASP A 126 -5.96 -1.12 -17.45
C ASP A 126 -6.75 -1.22 -16.12
N PRO A 127 -7.35 -0.13 -15.64
CA PRO A 127 -8.14 -0.13 -14.41
C PRO A 127 -9.51 -0.82 -14.56
N ALA A 128 -9.95 -1.07 -15.78
CA ALA A 128 -11.25 -1.67 -16.06
C ALA A 128 -11.29 -3.16 -15.65
N GLY A 129 -12.43 -3.60 -15.15
CA GLY A 129 -12.66 -4.98 -14.75
C GLY A 129 -11.69 -5.43 -13.64
N HIS A 130 -12.11 -5.31 -12.38
CA HIS A 130 -11.31 -5.70 -11.22
C HIS A 130 -12.19 -6.24 -10.08
N TYR A 131 -11.57 -6.96 -9.17
CA TYR A 131 -12.20 -7.28 -7.90
C TYR A 131 -12.00 -6.14 -6.91
N ASN A 132 -13.09 -5.72 -6.27
CA ASN A 132 -13.00 -4.85 -5.10
C ASN A 132 -12.45 -5.67 -3.93
N ILE A 133 -11.21 -5.40 -3.54
CA ILE A 133 -10.49 -6.14 -2.48
C ILE A 133 -10.88 -5.70 -1.07
N CYS A 134 -11.93 -4.90 -0.92
CA CYS A 134 -12.64 -4.68 0.33
C CYS A 134 -13.91 -5.53 0.43
N THR A 135 -14.75 -5.53 -0.59
CA THR A 135 -16.06 -6.22 -0.57
C THR A 135 -16.02 -7.63 -1.16
N GLY A 136 -15.07 -7.92 -2.03
CA GLY A 136 -14.97 -9.16 -2.79
C GLY A 136 -15.78 -9.17 -4.08
N ASP A 137 -16.50 -8.09 -4.39
CA ASP A 137 -17.34 -7.99 -5.59
C ASP A 137 -16.50 -7.74 -6.84
N TYR A 138 -16.91 -8.30 -7.95
CA TYR A 138 -16.33 -7.97 -9.25
C TYR A 138 -16.95 -6.68 -9.79
N VAL A 139 -16.11 -5.73 -10.14
CA VAL A 139 -16.48 -4.46 -10.76
C VAL A 139 -16.21 -4.54 -12.25
N ASN A 140 -17.29 -4.50 -13.07
CA ASN A 140 -17.15 -4.46 -14.52
C ASN A 140 -16.51 -3.15 -14.97
N GLY A 141 -15.61 -3.23 -15.94
CA GLY A 141 -15.16 -2.07 -16.68
C GLY A 141 -16.24 -1.69 -17.71
N ASN A 142 -16.81 -0.51 -17.57
CA ASN A 142 -17.66 0.10 -18.59
C ASN A 142 -16.85 1.10 -19.40
#